data_55954bf7ce69b7059aa18c7689c0cf59
#
_entry.id   55954bf7ce69b7059aa18c7689c0cf59
#
_cell.length_a   1.000
_cell.length_b   1.000
_cell.length_c   1.000
_cell.angle_alpha   90.00
_cell.angle_beta   90.00
_cell.angle_gamma   90.00
#
_symmetry.space_group_name_H-M   'P 1'
#
loop_
_entity.id
_entity.type
_entity.pdbx_description
1 polymer ?
#
loop_
_entity_poly.entity_id
_entity_poly.type
_entity_poly.pdbx_seq_one_letter_code
_entity_poly.pdbx_strand_id
1 'polypeptide(L)'
;MSSANDQYKDRLFSFIYGHEQNKKWTLSLYNAVNGSDYTDPDMIEITTIKQVLYLGMHNDVSFLISDEMQLYEEQSTYNPNMPLRMMQYAGNLYEKYVREHKLNKYGSTLLELPVPKLVTFYIGRKEIPDEVILKLSDSFPEGSDPDIEVEVRVLNINPGRNQELMEACQSLREYSWLMDRIRVNRAAMEFGDAIDRAINEVPASYILRPFLIAHQAEVKGMLLTEYDEMEQMELFREEGRKEGRKEGRKEGQKEGAIQTLAELVKKGLLSINDAAAQAKMTEDAFIAKMKAV
;
A
#
# COMPACT_ATOMS: atom_id res chain seq x y z
N MET A 1 31.44 -0.77 6.22
CA MET A 1 31.05 -1.31 4.89
C MET A 1 29.56 -1.07 4.78
N SER A 2 29.16 0.03 4.13
CA SER A 2 27.74 0.27 3.77
C SER A 2 27.38 -0.80 2.76
N SER A 3 26.38 -1.64 3.05
CA SER A 3 25.97 -2.71 2.16
C SER A 3 25.34 -2.07 0.91
N ALA A 4 25.67 -2.62 -0.26
CA ALA A 4 25.12 -2.20 -1.56
C ALA A 4 23.57 -2.19 -1.62
N ASN A 5 22.92 -2.74 -0.59
CA ASN A 5 21.47 -2.84 -0.45
C ASN A 5 20.78 -1.56 0.09
N ASP A 6 21.54 -0.59 0.61
CA ASP A 6 20.93 0.67 1.11
C ASP A 6 20.72 1.71 0.01
N GLN A 7 21.35 1.56 -1.15
CA GLN A 7 21.23 2.50 -2.28
C GLN A 7 19.95 2.35 -3.10
N TYR A 8 19.23 1.22 -3.01
CA TYR A 8 18.08 0.90 -3.87
C TYR A 8 16.75 0.79 -3.09
N LYS A 9 16.68 1.40 -1.90
CA LYS A 9 15.45 1.37 -1.08
C LYS A 9 14.38 2.39 -1.51
N ASP A 10 14.75 3.35 -2.35
CA ASP A 10 13.82 4.32 -2.87
C ASP A 10 13.08 3.71 -4.07
N ARG A 11 11.75 3.80 -4.08
CA ARG A 11 10.92 3.39 -5.23
C ARG A 11 11.06 4.39 -6.36
N LEU A 12 10.86 3.94 -7.61
CA LEU A 12 10.98 4.81 -8.78
C LEU A 12 10.07 6.04 -8.68
N PHE A 13 8.86 5.89 -8.14
CA PHE A 13 7.94 7.01 -7.92
C PHE A 13 8.54 8.05 -6.97
N SER A 14 9.13 7.59 -5.85
CA SER A 14 9.83 8.46 -4.91
C SER A 14 11.07 9.11 -5.52
N PHE A 15 11.81 8.39 -6.36
CA PHE A 15 12.98 8.91 -7.05
C PHE A 15 12.63 10.03 -8.03
N ILE A 16 11.48 9.95 -8.69
CA ILE A 16 11.01 10.99 -9.62
C ILE A 16 10.42 12.20 -8.87
N TYR A 17 9.58 11.97 -7.83
CA TYR A 17 8.78 13.04 -7.23
C TYR A 17 9.23 13.46 -5.82
N GLY A 18 10.06 12.66 -5.14
CA GLY A 18 10.47 12.90 -3.76
C GLY A 18 11.85 13.57 -3.59
N HIS A 19 12.48 14.03 -4.67
CA HIS A 19 13.81 14.62 -4.63
C HIS A 19 13.80 16.13 -4.87
N GLU A 20 14.63 16.87 -4.11
CA GLU A 20 14.82 18.33 -4.23
C GLU A 20 15.11 18.79 -5.66
N GLN A 21 15.88 18.01 -6.42
CA GLN A 21 16.24 18.32 -7.80
C GLN A 21 15.05 18.25 -8.77
N ASN A 22 13.99 17.57 -8.37
CA ASN A 22 12.83 17.25 -9.20
C ASN A 22 11.56 18.00 -8.77
N LYS A 23 11.64 18.99 -7.89
CA LYS A 23 10.49 19.77 -7.36
C LYS A 23 9.54 20.27 -8.46
N LYS A 24 10.06 20.57 -9.65
CA LYS A 24 9.22 20.95 -10.80
C LYS A 24 8.22 19.86 -11.20
N TRP A 25 8.61 18.58 -11.12
CA TRP A 25 7.70 17.47 -11.41
C TRP A 25 6.73 17.24 -10.25
N THR A 26 7.22 17.39 -9.01
CA THR A 26 6.38 17.33 -7.80
C THR A 26 5.31 18.42 -7.83
N LEU A 27 5.67 19.65 -8.20
CA LEU A 27 4.74 20.76 -8.34
C LEU A 27 3.73 20.53 -9.47
N SER A 28 4.18 20.02 -10.63
CA SER A 28 3.28 19.66 -11.74
C SER A 28 2.28 18.58 -11.31
N LEU A 29 2.72 17.58 -10.55
CA LEU A 29 1.85 16.54 -10.00
C LEU A 29 0.85 17.12 -8.99
N TYR A 30 1.32 17.97 -8.07
CA TYR A 30 0.46 18.66 -7.10
C TYR A 30 -0.63 19.48 -7.81
N ASN A 31 -0.24 20.30 -8.78
CA ASN A 31 -1.19 21.13 -9.54
C ASN A 31 -2.25 20.28 -10.23
N ALA A 32 -1.85 19.18 -10.88
CA ALA A 32 -2.77 18.30 -11.58
C ALA A 32 -3.74 17.57 -10.63
N VAL A 33 -3.27 17.15 -9.45
CA VAL A 33 -4.10 16.46 -8.45
C VAL A 33 -5.10 17.39 -7.78
N ASN A 34 -4.73 18.67 -7.58
CA ASN A 34 -5.50 19.62 -6.80
C ASN A 34 -6.19 20.70 -7.67
N GLY A 35 -5.98 20.69 -8.99
CA GLY A 35 -6.53 21.69 -9.91
C GLY A 35 -5.98 23.10 -9.65
N SER A 36 -4.71 23.19 -9.23
CA SER A 36 -4.01 24.45 -8.95
C SER A 36 -3.02 24.80 -10.07
N ASP A 37 -2.46 26.00 -10.04
CA ASP A 37 -1.60 26.57 -11.07
C ASP A 37 -0.31 27.23 -10.53
N TYR A 38 0.20 26.72 -9.42
CA TYR A 38 1.47 27.21 -8.85
C TYR A 38 2.61 27.04 -9.86
N THR A 39 3.47 28.05 -9.93
CA THR A 39 4.56 28.11 -10.92
C THR A 39 5.95 28.04 -10.31
N ASP A 40 6.08 28.30 -9.01
CA ASP A 40 7.35 28.30 -8.29
C ASP A 40 7.61 26.97 -7.58
N PRO A 41 8.55 26.12 -8.07
CA PRO A 41 8.89 24.85 -7.44
C PRO A 41 9.48 24.99 -6.03
N ASP A 42 10.04 26.14 -5.67
CA ASP A 42 10.64 26.37 -4.36
C ASP A 42 9.58 26.48 -3.24
N MET A 43 8.30 26.61 -3.59
CA MET A 43 7.19 26.46 -2.64
C MET A 43 7.07 25.03 -2.09
N ILE A 44 7.64 24.03 -2.75
CA ILE A 44 7.67 22.64 -2.29
C ILE A 44 8.78 22.46 -1.25
N GLU A 45 8.42 22.01 -0.07
CA GLU A 45 9.36 21.54 0.95
C GLU A 45 9.24 20.01 1.09
N ILE A 46 10.25 19.28 0.65
CA ILE A 46 10.24 17.81 0.71
C ILE A 46 10.41 17.35 2.16
N THR A 47 9.44 16.58 2.65
CA THR A 47 9.41 16.09 4.04
C THR A 47 9.48 14.57 4.13
N THR A 48 9.66 13.86 3.02
CA THR A 48 9.66 12.41 2.93
C THR A 48 10.51 11.75 4.01
N ILE A 49 9.95 10.76 4.69
CA ILE A 49 10.61 10.03 5.78
C ILE A 49 11.37 8.85 5.17
N LYS A 50 12.72 8.98 5.11
CA LYS A 50 13.60 7.94 4.54
C LYS A 50 13.89 6.77 5.49
N GLN A 51 13.69 6.95 6.80
CA GLN A 51 13.87 5.88 7.81
C GLN A 51 12.94 6.10 9.00
N VAL A 52 12.05 5.17 9.25
CA VAL A 52 11.41 4.99 10.55
C VAL A 52 12.01 3.74 11.18
N LEU A 53 12.60 3.87 12.37
CA LEU A 53 13.34 2.83 13.10
C LEU A 53 12.52 1.58 13.46
N TYR A 54 11.20 1.58 13.22
CA TYR A 54 10.32 0.47 13.54
C TYR A 54 9.47 0.07 12.31
N LEU A 55 9.63 -1.17 11.88
CA LEU A 55 8.76 -1.89 10.92
C LEU A 55 8.88 -1.55 9.42
N GLY A 56 9.96 -0.89 8.95
CA GLY A 56 10.14 -0.70 7.49
C GLY A 56 9.03 0.10 6.80
N MET A 57 8.31 0.96 7.57
CA MET A 57 7.29 1.84 7.02
C MET A 57 7.95 3.08 6.41
N HIS A 58 7.97 3.11 5.09
CA HIS A 58 8.36 4.27 4.29
C HIS A 58 7.13 4.79 3.57
N ASN A 59 6.94 6.11 3.53
CA ASN A 59 6.03 6.71 2.56
C ASN A 59 6.84 7.08 1.31
N ASP A 60 6.21 6.98 0.14
CA ASP A 60 6.92 7.23 -1.12
C ASP A 60 7.30 8.70 -1.26
N VAL A 61 6.35 9.62 -1.17
CA VAL A 61 6.59 11.06 -1.30
C VAL A 61 5.75 11.82 -0.29
N SER A 62 6.37 12.71 0.48
CA SER A 62 5.66 13.72 1.24
C SER A 62 6.34 15.08 1.15
N PHE A 63 5.54 16.12 1.16
CA PHE A 63 6.01 17.50 1.08
C PHE A 63 4.99 18.46 1.67
N LEU A 64 5.50 19.63 2.08
CA LEU A 64 4.68 20.78 2.44
C LEU A 64 4.57 21.72 1.24
N ILE A 65 3.40 22.29 1.07
CA ILE A 65 3.15 23.40 0.17
C ILE A 65 2.06 24.28 0.79
N SER A 66 2.36 25.56 0.95
CA SER A 66 1.48 26.47 1.69
C SER A 66 1.16 25.93 3.09
N ASP A 67 -0.10 25.73 3.42
CA ASP A 67 -0.61 25.19 4.68
C ASP A 67 -1.04 23.71 4.57
N GLU A 68 -0.63 23.02 3.51
CA GLU A 68 -0.95 21.61 3.28
C GLU A 68 0.27 20.68 3.41
N MET A 69 0.03 19.49 3.95
CA MET A 69 0.97 18.36 3.99
C MET A 69 0.47 17.28 3.05
N GLN A 70 1.15 17.12 1.92
CA GLN A 70 0.82 16.11 0.91
C GLN A 70 1.51 14.80 1.24
N LEU A 71 0.74 13.70 1.23
CA LEU A 71 1.24 12.32 1.34
C LEU A 71 0.81 11.56 0.10
N TYR A 72 1.78 11.26 -0.75
CA TYR A 72 1.60 10.55 -2.00
C TYR A 72 2.25 9.17 -1.90
N GLU A 73 1.51 8.15 -2.30
CA GLU A 73 1.95 6.75 -2.29
C GLU A 73 1.62 6.12 -3.65
N GLU A 74 2.55 5.41 -4.25
CA GLU A 74 2.28 4.61 -5.45
C GLU A 74 2.02 3.15 -5.06
N GLN A 75 1.08 2.50 -5.74
CA GLN A 75 0.76 1.10 -5.46
C GLN A 75 0.43 0.31 -6.73
N SER A 76 1.17 -0.76 -6.93
CA SER A 76 0.90 -1.78 -7.97
C SER A 76 -0.15 -2.80 -7.56
N THR A 77 -0.47 -2.89 -6.27
CA THR A 77 -1.50 -3.79 -5.72
C THR A 77 -2.57 -2.98 -4.99
N TYR A 78 -3.85 -3.18 -5.34
CA TYR A 78 -4.96 -2.53 -4.65
C TYR A 78 -5.01 -2.96 -3.18
N ASN A 79 -4.86 -2.01 -2.27
CA ASN A 79 -4.85 -2.25 -0.84
C ASN A 79 -5.95 -1.44 -0.13
N PRO A 80 -7.02 -2.08 0.38
CA PRO A 80 -8.09 -1.39 1.08
C PRO A 80 -7.67 -0.82 2.44
N ASN A 81 -6.53 -1.24 2.99
CA ASN A 81 -6.02 -0.78 4.28
C ASN A 81 -5.16 0.51 4.18
N MET A 82 -5.20 1.20 3.04
CA MET A 82 -4.46 2.46 2.87
C MET A 82 -4.84 3.54 3.88
N PRO A 83 -6.10 3.70 4.33
CA PRO A 83 -6.43 4.68 5.36
C PRO A 83 -5.65 4.47 6.66
N LEU A 84 -5.53 3.23 7.13
CA LEU A 84 -4.74 2.91 8.32
C LEU A 84 -3.25 3.22 8.13
N ARG A 85 -2.67 2.86 6.98
CA ARG A 85 -1.26 3.16 6.67
C ARG A 85 -0.99 4.65 6.58
N MET A 86 -1.84 5.38 5.86
CA MET A 86 -1.72 6.84 5.70
C MET A 86 -1.89 7.59 7.02
N MET A 87 -2.78 7.13 7.91
CA MET A 87 -2.89 7.68 9.27
C MET A 87 -1.58 7.55 10.05
N GLN A 88 -0.93 6.38 9.96
CA GLN A 88 0.36 6.16 10.62
C GLN A 88 1.47 7.05 10.03
N TYR A 89 1.51 7.21 8.71
CA TYR A 89 2.47 8.10 8.05
C TYR A 89 2.23 9.57 8.43
N ALA A 90 0.98 10.03 8.43
CA ALA A 90 0.63 11.38 8.84
C ALA A 90 1.04 11.65 10.30
N GLY A 91 0.80 10.70 11.20
CA GLY A 91 1.24 10.80 12.59
C GLY A 91 2.76 10.99 12.73
N ASN A 92 3.54 10.21 11.98
CA ASN A 92 5.00 10.32 11.97
C ASN A 92 5.48 11.66 11.36
N LEU A 93 4.81 12.14 10.31
CA LEU A 93 5.12 13.44 9.70
C LEU A 93 4.78 14.61 10.63
N TYR A 94 3.67 14.55 11.35
CA TYR A 94 3.36 15.55 12.37
C TYR A 94 4.36 15.53 13.53
N GLU A 95 4.82 14.36 13.98
CA GLU A 95 5.86 14.28 15.01
C GLU A 95 7.17 14.91 14.52
N LYS A 96 7.53 14.67 13.26
CA LYS A 96 8.68 15.32 12.61
C LYS A 96 8.47 16.83 12.52
N TYR A 97 7.32 17.29 12.03
CA TYR A 97 6.96 18.70 11.88
C TYR A 97 7.05 19.45 13.23
N VAL A 98 6.41 18.92 14.26
CA VAL A 98 6.42 19.49 15.61
C VAL A 98 7.85 19.64 16.15
N ARG A 99 8.70 18.64 15.93
CA ARG A 99 10.10 18.65 16.35
C ARG A 99 10.95 19.67 15.59
N GLU A 100 10.82 19.72 14.27
CA GLU A 100 11.62 20.62 13.41
C GLU A 100 11.25 22.07 13.60
N HIS A 101 9.95 22.37 13.80
CA HIS A 101 9.45 23.70 14.10
C HIS A 101 9.51 24.07 15.59
N LYS A 102 10.10 23.17 16.45
CA LYS A 102 10.22 23.37 17.90
C LYS A 102 8.88 23.71 18.59
N LEU A 103 7.80 23.13 18.11
CA LEU A 103 6.47 23.30 18.68
C LEU A 103 6.32 22.47 19.96
N ASN A 104 5.46 22.95 20.89
CA ASN A 104 5.21 22.25 22.15
C ASN A 104 3.79 21.67 22.19
N LYS A 105 3.63 20.41 21.81
CA LYS A 105 2.34 19.70 21.82
C LYS A 105 1.76 19.46 23.23
N TYR A 106 2.54 19.67 24.28
CA TYR A 106 2.13 19.56 25.69
C TYR A 106 1.81 20.92 26.32
N GLY A 107 1.97 22.00 25.56
CA GLY A 107 1.63 23.34 26.02
C GLY A 107 0.11 23.60 26.00
N SER A 108 -0.29 24.75 26.55
CA SER A 108 -1.69 25.18 26.58
C SER A 108 -2.13 25.96 25.32
N THR A 109 -1.19 26.26 24.43
CA THR A 109 -1.46 26.99 23.18
C THR A 109 -1.79 25.99 22.08
N LEU A 110 -2.90 26.24 21.36
CA LEU A 110 -3.25 25.44 20.18
C LEU A 110 -2.17 25.57 19.11
N LEU A 111 -1.73 24.43 18.58
CA LEU A 111 -0.76 24.41 17.49
C LEU A 111 -1.47 24.58 16.13
N GLU A 112 -0.88 25.38 15.26
CA GLU A 112 -1.23 25.43 13.86
C GLU A 112 -0.46 24.31 13.13
N LEU A 113 -1.18 23.38 12.50
CA LEU A 113 -0.61 22.24 11.80
C LEU A 113 -1.04 22.26 10.33
N PRO A 114 -0.18 21.83 9.41
CA PRO A 114 -0.56 21.74 8.00
C PRO A 114 -1.66 20.70 7.79
N VAL A 115 -2.56 20.98 6.84
CA VAL A 115 -3.70 20.11 6.53
C VAL A 115 -3.22 18.86 5.77
N PRO A 116 -3.47 17.62 6.26
CA PRO A 116 -3.00 16.43 5.58
C PRO A 116 -3.89 16.12 4.36
N LYS A 117 -3.25 15.83 3.22
CA LYS A 117 -3.87 15.38 1.98
C LYS A 117 -3.30 14.02 1.60
N LEU A 118 -4.15 13.01 1.49
CA LEU A 118 -3.76 11.62 1.38
C LEU A 118 -4.17 11.08 0.01
N VAL A 119 -3.19 10.77 -0.83
CA VAL A 119 -3.41 10.32 -2.20
C VAL A 119 -2.59 9.07 -2.50
N THR A 120 -3.24 8.07 -3.08
CA THR A 120 -2.59 6.86 -3.60
C THR A 120 -2.73 6.82 -5.11
N PHE A 121 -1.62 6.68 -5.82
CA PHE A 121 -1.59 6.46 -7.26
C PHE A 121 -1.55 4.96 -7.52
N TYR A 122 -2.62 4.43 -8.12
CA TYR A 122 -2.75 3.01 -8.38
C TYR A 122 -2.38 2.68 -9.84
N ILE A 123 -1.41 1.79 -10.02
CA ILE A 123 -0.97 1.29 -11.33
C ILE A 123 -0.89 -0.24 -11.36
N GLY A 124 -1.98 -0.91 -10.99
CA GLY A 124 -2.04 -2.37 -10.84
C GLY A 124 -2.95 -3.04 -11.87
N ARG A 125 -3.08 -4.38 -11.72
CA ARG A 125 -3.86 -5.21 -12.65
C ARG A 125 -5.36 -5.28 -12.31
N LYS A 126 -5.74 -5.02 -11.06
CA LYS A 126 -7.15 -5.04 -10.67
C LYS A 126 -7.85 -3.86 -11.34
N GLU A 127 -8.96 -4.11 -12.01
CA GLU A 127 -9.79 -3.03 -12.52
C GLU A 127 -10.47 -2.29 -11.37
N ILE A 128 -10.28 -0.98 -11.35
CA ILE A 128 -10.95 -0.06 -10.44
C ILE A 128 -11.41 1.18 -11.24
N PRO A 129 -12.39 1.95 -10.73
CA PRO A 129 -12.74 3.25 -11.30
C PRO A 129 -11.55 4.20 -11.38
N ASP A 130 -11.70 5.32 -12.07
CA ASP A 130 -10.67 6.34 -12.19
C ASP A 130 -10.31 6.92 -10.82
N GLU A 131 -11.29 7.11 -9.95
CA GLU A 131 -11.07 7.51 -8.55
C GLU A 131 -11.90 6.62 -7.61
N VAL A 132 -11.31 6.27 -6.46
CA VAL A 132 -11.95 5.58 -5.34
C VAL A 132 -11.57 6.29 -4.05
N ILE A 133 -12.55 6.55 -3.19
CA ILE A 133 -12.29 7.01 -1.82
C ILE A 133 -12.31 5.80 -0.90
N LEU A 134 -11.21 5.56 -0.20
CA LEU A 134 -11.12 4.56 0.86
C LEU A 134 -11.29 5.25 2.20
N LYS A 135 -12.05 4.63 3.10
CA LYS A 135 -12.35 5.16 4.43
C LYS A 135 -11.84 4.24 5.53
N LEU A 136 -11.32 4.81 6.61
CA LEU A 136 -10.90 4.03 7.78
C LEU A 136 -12.10 3.36 8.45
N SER A 137 -13.24 4.04 8.46
CA SER A 137 -14.49 3.53 9.03
C SER A 137 -14.98 2.24 8.38
N ASP A 138 -14.61 1.96 7.11
CA ASP A 138 -14.94 0.68 6.45
C ASP A 138 -14.28 -0.55 7.14
N SER A 139 -13.29 -0.30 8.01
CA SER A 139 -12.61 -1.35 8.79
C SER A 139 -13.26 -1.60 10.16
N PHE A 140 -14.25 -0.81 10.57
CA PHE A 140 -14.90 -0.92 11.86
C PHE A 140 -16.17 -1.78 11.77
N PRO A 141 -16.64 -2.36 12.90
CA PRO A 141 -17.90 -3.07 12.91
C PRO A 141 -19.07 -2.20 12.46
N GLU A 142 -20.03 -2.79 11.75
CA GLU A 142 -21.23 -2.09 11.29
C GLU A 142 -21.98 -1.42 12.44
N GLY A 143 -22.38 -0.15 12.25
CA GLY A 143 -23.09 0.64 13.26
C GLY A 143 -22.19 1.27 14.32
N SER A 144 -20.85 1.18 14.21
CA SER A 144 -19.94 1.92 15.07
C SER A 144 -19.99 3.43 14.77
N ASP A 145 -19.69 4.24 15.80
CA ASP A 145 -19.59 5.70 15.71
C ASP A 145 -18.15 6.11 16.11
N PRO A 146 -17.19 6.09 15.16
CA PRO A 146 -15.80 6.32 15.48
C PRO A 146 -15.49 7.83 15.63
N ASP A 147 -14.63 8.16 16.61
CA ASP A 147 -14.10 9.52 16.79
C ASP A 147 -13.02 9.90 15.75
N ILE A 148 -12.55 8.96 14.94
CA ILE A 148 -11.53 9.18 13.90
C ILE A 148 -12.04 8.66 12.56
N GLU A 149 -11.98 9.51 11.53
CA GLU A 149 -12.12 9.13 10.14
C GLU A 149 -10.87 9.55 9.34
N VAL A 150 -10.45 8.68 8.43
CA VAL A 150 -9.37 8.95 7.49
C VAL A 150 -9.82 8.54 6.11
N GLU A 151 -9.84 9.50 5.20
CA GLU A 151 -10.17 9.28 3.80
C GLU A 151 -8.90 9.34 2.94
N VAL A 152 -8.75 8.38 2.02
CA VAL A 152 -7.65 8.34 1.07
C VAL A 152 -8.21 8.31 -0.35
N ARG A 153 -7.79 9.27 -1.18
CA ARG A 153 -8.09 9.28 -2.60
C ARG A 153 -7.18 8.31 -3.33
N VAL A 154 -7.76 7.32 -3.98
CA VAL A 154 -7.03 6.39 -4.85
C VAL A 154 -7.29 6.78 -6.30
N LEU A 155 -6.25 7.24 -7.00
CA LEU A 155 -6.29 7.67 -8.39
C LEU A 155 -5.73 6.55 -9.28
N ASN A 156 -6.54 6.04 -10.19
CA ASN A 156 -6.12 5.01 -11.14
C ASN A 156 -5.30 5.64 -12.26
N ILE A 157 -3.98 5.40 -12.25
CA ILE A 157 -3.07 5.95 -13.23
C ILE A 157 -2.65 4.93 -14.31
N ASN A 158 -3.42 3.84 -14.50
CA ASN A 158 -3.18 2.94 -15.63
C ASN A 158 -3.45 3.65 -16.96
N PRO A 159 -2.83 3.20 -18.07
CA PRO A 159 -3.09 3.76 -19.40
C PRO A 159 -4.58 3.80 -19.74
N GLY A 160 -5.04 4.93 -20.26
CA GLY A 160 -6.44 5.17 -20.61
C GLY A 160 -7.37 5.54 -19.43
N ARG A 161 -6.84 5.69 -18.23
CA ARG A 161 -7.56 6.16 -17.03
C ARG A 161 -7.18 7.60 -16.70
N ASN A 162 -8.06 8.30 -15.95
CA ASN A 162 -7.83 9.67 -15.46
C ASN A 162 -7.24 10.61 -16.53
N GLN A 163 -7.87 10.70 -17.70
CA GLN A 163 -7.33 11.45 -18.85
C GLN A 163 -7.00 12.90 -18.50
N GLU A 164 -7.88 13.59 -17.78
CA GLU A 164 -7.65 14.99 -17.37
C GLU A 164 -6.40 15.13 -16.51
N LEU A 165 -6.21 14.25 -15.52
CA LEU A 165 -5.00 14.20 -14.69
C LEU A 165 -3.74 13.93 -15.53
N MET A 166 -3.83 12.98 -16.47
CA MET A 166 -2.71 12.62 -17.35
C MET A 166 -2.36 13.71 -18.35
N GLU A 167 -3.34 14.50 -18.81
CA GLU A 167 -3.11 15.67 -19.65
C GLU A 167 -2.49 16.83 -18.86
N ALA A 168 -2.94 17.04 -17.63
CA ALA A 168 -2.43 18.08 -16.75
C ALA A 168 -1.02 17.79 -16.20
N CYS A 169 -0.62 16.50 -16.05
CA CYS A 169 0.69 16.11 -15.55
C CYS A 169 1.44 15.21 -16.54
N GLN A 170 2.26 15.82 -17.41
CA GLN A 170 3.04 15.10 -18.40
C GLN A 170 3.97 14.05 -17.78
N SER A 171 4.66 14.36 -16.68
CA SER A 171 5.55 13.41 -16.01
C SER A 171 4.82 12.19 -15.47
N LEU A 172 3.59 12.34 -14.95
CA LEU A 172 2.77 11.21 -14.48
C LEU A 172 2.33 10.32 -15.64
N ARG A 173 1.91 10.91 -16.75
CA ARG A 173 1.55 10.18 -17.96
C ARG A 173 2.73 9.37 -18.49
N GLU A 174 3.93 9.96 -18.51
CA GLU A 174 5.13 9.30 -18.96
C GLU A 174 5.59 8.18 -18.01
N TYR A 175 5.43 8.38 -16.70
CA TYR A 175 5.62 7.35 -15.69
C TYR A 175 4.67 6.16 -15.92
N SER A 176 3.39 6.44 -16.08
CA SER A 176 2.37 5.41 -16.36
C SER A 176 2.72 4.62 -17.63
N TRP A 177 3.12 5.31 -18.70
CA TRP A 177 3.58 4.68 -19.94
C TRP A 177 4.78 3.76 -19.71
N LEU A 178 5.79 4.22 -18.95
CA LEU A 178 6.98 3.42 -18.64
C LEU A 178 6.62 2.13 -17.91
N MET A 179 5.81 2.23 -16.86
CA MET A 179 5.38 1.06 -16.08
C MET A 179 4.58 0.06 -16.92
N ASP A 180 3.71 0.55 -17.79
CA ASP A 180 2.98 -0.31 -18.74
C ASP A 180 3.91 -0.96 -19.77
N ARG A 181 4.86 -0.21 -20.31
CA ARG A 181 5.85 -0.74 -21.27
C ARG A 181 6.71 -1.83 -20.64
N ILE A 182 7.16 -1.65 -19.40
CA ILE A 182 7.88 -2.69 -18.64
C ILE A 182 7.01 -3.94 -18.49
N ARG A 183 5.74 -3.77 -18.15
CA ARG A 183 4.77 -4.88 -18.00
C ARG A 183 4.58 -5.65 -19.31
N VAL A 184 4.45 -4.94 -20.43
CA VAL A 184 4.33 -5.55 -21.78
C VAL A 184 5.59 -6.31 -22.15
N ASN A 185 6.76 -5.70 -21.98
CA ASN A 185 8.04 -6.32 -22.34
C ASN A 185 8.31 -7.57 -21.51
N ARG A 186 7.94 -7.57 -20.23
CA ARG A 186 8.10 -8.71 -19.32
C ARG A 186 7.35 -9.98 -19.77
N ALA A 187 6.31 -9.85 -20.55
CA ALA A 187 5.59 -11.02 -21.09
C ALA A 187 6.45 -11.87 -22.05
N ALA A 188 7.55 -11.29 -22.60
CA ALA A 188 8.39 -11.93 -23.61
C ALA A 188 9.88 -12.05 -23.23
N MET A 189 10.31 -11.49 -22.08
CA MET A 189 11.72 -11.47 -21.67
C MET A 189 11.88 -11.39 -20.16
N GLU A 190 13.12 -11.62 -19.68
CA GLU A 190 13.49 -11.46 -18.27
C GLU A 190 13.24 -10.03 -17.79
N PHE A 191 12.94 -9.89 -16.49
CA PHE A 191 12.47 -8.62 -15.95
C PHE A 191 13.50 -7.49 -16.09
N GLY A 192 14.79 -7.79 -15.83
CA GLY A 192 15.87 -6.82 -16.00
C GLY A 192 16.04 -6.34 -17.44
N ASP A 193 15.84 -7.22 -18.42
CA ASP A 193 15.90 -6.88 -19.86
C ASP A 193 14.65 -6.09 -20.28
N ALA A 194 13.50 -6.41 -19.68
CA ALA A 194 12.25 -5.69 -19.92
C ALA A 194 12.34 -4.22 -19.47
N ILE A 195 13.00 -3.96 -18.33
CA ILE A 195 13.26 -2.61 -17.83
C ILE A 195 14.19 -1.87 -18.78
N ASP A 196 15.34 -2.44 -19.10
CA ASP A 196 16.32 -1.81 -20.01
C ASP A 196 15.71 -1.47 -21.35
N ARG A 197 14.93 -2.41 -21.91
CA ARG A 197 14.23 -2.19 -23.18
C ARG A 197 13.20 -1.07 -23.07
N ALA A 198 12.39 -1.05 -21.99
CA ALA A 198 11.38 -0.01 -21.82
C ALA A 198 12.00 1.39 -21.70
N ILE A 199 13.13 1.55 -20.97
CA ILE A 199 13.85 2.81 -20.85
C ILE A 199 14.38 3.26 -22.23
N ASN A 200 14.93 2.34 -23.03
CA ASN A 200 15.43 2.66 -24.36
C ASN A 200 14.30 3.01 -25.35
N GLU A 201 13.11 2.46 -25.17
CA GLU A 201 11.92 2.72 -25.98
C GLU A 201 11.21 4.04 -25.61
N VAL A 202 11.60 4.72 -24.52
CA VAL A 202 10.99 6.00 -24.11
C VAL A 202 11.06 6.99 -25.27
N PRO A 203 9.93 7.58 -25.70
CA PRO A 203 9.91 8.53 -26.81
C PRO A 203 10.84 9.74 -26.57
N ALA A 204 11.49 10.23 -27.64
CA ALA A 204 12.43 11.35 -27.54
C ALA A 204 11.77 12.66 -27.04
N SER A 205 10.45 12.79 -27.21
CA SER A 205 9.66 13.93 -26.77
C SER A 205 9.30 13.90 -25.28
N TYR A 206 9.57 12.80 -24.56
CA TYR A 206 9.23 12.67 -23.16
C TYR A 206 10.19 13.45 -22.26
N ILE A 207 9.65 14.20 -21.30
CA ILE A 207 10.45 15.03 -20.38
C ILE A 207 11.22 14.19 -19.35
N LEU A 208 10.74 12.97 -19.03
CA LEU A 208 11.44 12.04 -18.14
C LEU A 208 12.59 11.30 -18.85
N ARG A 209 12.63 11.26 -20.20
CA ARG A 209 13.62 10.47 -20.93
C ARG A 209 15.07 10.79 -20.54
N PRO A 210 15.53 12.06 -20.52
CA PRO A 210 16.92 12.37 -20.16
C PRO A 210 17.27 11.88 -18.76
N PHE A 211 16.34 12.01 -17.81
CA PHE A 211 16.50 11.54 -16.43
C PHE A 211 16.59 10.01 -16.38
N LEU A 212 15.69 9.30 -17.03
CA LEU A 212 15.65 7.84 -17.04
C LEU A 212 16.91 7.23 -17.68
N ILE A 213 17.42 7.84 -18.75
CA ILE A 213 18.66 7.39 -19.39
C ILE A 213 19.87 7.68 -18.50
N ALA A 214 19.95 8.87 -17.89
CA ALA A 214 21.06 9.24 -17.03
C ALA A 214 21.15 8.36 -15.77
N HIS A 215 20.01 7.83 -15.29
CA HIS A 215 19.87 7.03 -14.08
C HIS A 215 19.44 5.58 -14.35
N GLN A 216 19.69 5.06 -15.56
CA GLN A 216 19.18 3.75 -15.97
C GLN A 216 19.54 2.62 -15.00
N ALA A 217 20.77 2.59 -14.49
CA ALA A 217 21.22 1.56 -13.57
C ALA A 217 20.49 1.64 -12.21
N GLU A 218 20.29 2.86 -11.68
CA GLU A 218 19.57 3.09 -10.44
C GLU A 218 18.08 2.73 -10.59
N VAL A 219 17.44 3.19 -11.67
CA VAL A 219 16.05 2.86 -12.00
C VAL A 219 15.84 1.35 -12.11
N LYS A 220 16.75 0.67 -12.81
CA LYS A 220 16.73 -0.80 -12.92
C LYS A 220 16.87 -1.46 -11.55
N GLY A 221 17.81 -1.01 -10.73
CA GLY A 221 18.02 -1.55 -9.38
C GLY A 221 16.80 -1.37 -8.46
N MET A 222 16.16 -0.20 -8.49
CA MET A 222 14.94 0.09 -7.74
C MET A 222 13.80 -0.85 -8.14
N LEU A 223 13.51 -0.94 -9.43
CA LEU A 223 12.42 -1.76 -9.96
C LEU A 223 12.63 -3.27 -9.70
N LEU A 224 13.87 -3.76 -9.78
CA LEU A 224 14.20 -5.14 -9.42
C LEU A 224 13.96 -5.39 -7.94
N THR A 225 14.33 -4.47 -7.06
CA THR A 225 14.12 -4.59 -5.61
C THR A 225 12.63 -4.59 -5.27
N GLU A 226 11.85 -3.67 -5.84
CA GLU A 226 10.40 -3.64 -5.67
C GLU A 226 9.74 -4.94 -6.12
N TYR A 227 10.23 -5.51 -7.21
CA TYR A 227 9.72 -6.77 -7.73
C TYR A 227 10.00 -7.94 -6.81
N ASP A 228 11.25 -8.07 -6.33
CA ASP A 228 11.66 -9.14 -5.41
C ASP A 228 10.86 -9.07 -4.10
N GLU A 229 10.60 -7.87 -3.57
CA GLU A 229 9.77 -7.68 -2.38
C GLU A 229 8.32 -8.12 -2.63
N MET A 230 7.76 -7.81 -3.80
CA MET A 230 6.40 -8.23 -4.18
C MET A 230 6.29 -9.74 -4.36
N GLU A 231 7.27 -10.38 -4.99
CA GLU A 231 7.30 -11.82 -5.19
C GLU A 231 7.40 -12.55 -3.85
N GLN A 232 8.26 -12.09 -2.94
CA GLN A 232 8.35 -12.63 -1.58
C GLN A 232 7.02 -12.47 -0.81
N MET A 233 6.37 -11.31 -0.90
CA MET A 233 5.05 -11.11 -0.27
C MET A 233 3.99 -12.05 -0.84
N GLU A 234 4.01 -12.32 -2.14
CA GLU A 234 3.06 -13.24 -2.78
C GLU A 234 3.30 -14.69 -2.35
N LEU A 235 4.56 -15.11 -2.24
CA LEU A 235 4.94 -16.39 -1.67
C LEU A 235 4.45 -16.56 -0.22
N PHE A 236 4.67 -15.57 0.64
CA PHE A 236 4.15 -15.60 2.02
C PHE A 236 2.62 -15.66 2.08
N ARG A 237 1.92 -14.95 1.18
CA ARG A 237 0.46 -15.03 1.08
C ARG A 237 -0.02 -16.41 0.63
N GLU A 238 0.64 -17.02 -0.33
CA GLU A 238 0.31 -18.36 -0.77
C GLU A 238 0.57 -19.41 0.31
N GLU A 239 1.67 -19.30 1.05
CA GLU A 239 1.98 -20.16 2.18
C GLU A 239 0.92 -20.02 3.27
N GLY A 240 0.58 -18.80 3.69
CA GLY A 240 -0.49 -18.54 4.66
C GLY A 240 -1.85 -19.06 4.20
N ARG A 241 -2.19 -18.98 2.90
CA ARG A 241 -3.41 -19.57 2.34
C ARG A 241 -3.38 -21.10 2.40
N LYS A 242 -2.24 -21.72 2.11
CA LYS A 242 -2.09 -23.19 2.18
C LYS A 242 -2.22 -23.67 3.62
N GLU A 243 -1.60 -22.95 4.57
CA GLU A 243 -1.70 -23.27 5.99
C GLU A 243 -3.13 -23.09 6.51
N GLY A 244 -3.76 -21.95 6.24
CA GLY A 244 -5.14 -21.69 6.65
C GLY A 244 -6.13 -22.69 6.06
N ARG A 245 -5.96 -23.13 4.80
CA ARG A 245 -6.76 -24.21 4.22
C ARG A 245 -6.54 -25.56 4.92
N LYS A 246 -5.29 -25.86 5.30
CA LYS A 246 -4.95 -27.10 5.99
C LYS A 246 -5.53 -27.12 7.42
N GLU A 247 -5.46 -25.98 8.11
CA GLU A 247 -6.04 -25.81 9.45
C GLU A 247 -7.57 -25.87 9.39
N GLY A 248 -8.21 -25.08 8.53
CA GLY A 248 -9.66 -25.09 8.37
C GLY A 248 -10.21 -26.45 7.96
N ARG A 249 -9.47 -27.22 7.14
CA ARG A 249 -9.84 -28.60 6.81
C ARG A 249 -9.76 -29.53 8.02
N LYS A 250 -8.73 -29.37 8.88
CA LYS A 250 -8.59 -30.15 10.11
C LYS A 250 -9.67 -29.80 11.12
N GLU A 251 -9.99 -28.51 11.27
CA GLU A 251 -11.04 -28.05 12.15
C GLU A 251 -12.41 -28.52 11.67
N GLY A 252 -12.73 -28.35 10.40
CA GLY A 252 -13.99 -28.81 9.82
C GLY A 252 -14.15 -30.34 9.92
N GLN A 253 -13.07 -31.12 9.77
CA GLN A 253 -13.11 -32.57 10.02
C GLN A 253 -13.40 -32.90 11.49
N LYS A 254 -12.80 -32.18 12.44
CA LYS A 254 -13.07 -32.37 13.87
C LYS A 254 -14.49 -31.98 14.23
N GLU A 255 -14.98 -30.87 13.72
CA GLU A 255 -16.34 -30.40 13.97
C GLU A 255 -17.37 -31.35 13.36
N GLY A 256 -17.18 -31.79 12.11
CA GLY A 256 -18.05 -32.77 11.46
C GLY A 256 -18.09 -34.12 12.21
N ALA A 257 -16.92 -34.56 12.73
CA ALA A 257 -16.88 -35.77 13.56
C ALA A 257 -17.69 -35.60 14.89
N ILE A 258 -17.55 -34.42 15.53
CA ILE A 258 -18.30 -34.11 16.75
C ILE A 258 -19.81 -34.03 16.47
N GLN A 259 -20.21 -33.41 15.35
CA GLN A 259 -21.62 -33.37 14.92
C GLN A 259 -22.20 -34.78 14.74
N THR A 260 -21.48 -35.64 14.04
CA THR A 260 -21.90 -37.03 13.79
C THR A 260 -22.06 -37.79 15.13
N LEU A 261 -21.09 -37.65 16.04
CA LEU A 261 -21.14 -38.27 17.35
C LEU A 261 -22.31 -37.72 18.18
N ALA A 262 -22.57 -36.43 18.15
CA ALA A 262 -23.70 -35.77 18.82
C ALA A 262 -25.04 -36.28 18.30
N GLU A 263 -25.19 -36.49 16.98
CA GLU A 263 -26.40 -37.09 16.40
C GLU A 263 -26.62 -38.55 16.88
N LEU A 264 -25.54 -39.35 16.95
CA LEU A 264 -25.65 -40.73 17.45
C LEU A 264 -26.08 -40.78 18.92
N VAL A 265 -25.59 -39.85 19.74
CA VAL A 265 -26.00 -39.71 21.13
C VAL A 265 -27.48 -39.27 21.22
N LYS A 266 -27.90 -38.24 20.43
CA LYS A 266 -29.31 -37.80 20.40
C LYS A 266 -30.28 -38.92 19.97
N LYS A 267 -29.83 -39.85 19.11
CA LYS A 267 -30.60 -41.04 18.67
C LYS A 267 -30.54 -42.22 19.67
N GLY A 268 -29.80 -42.09 20.76
CA GLY A 268 -29.62 -43.17 21.75
C GLY A 268 -28.78 -44.35 21.28
N LEU A 269 -28.01 -44.16 20.19
CA LEU A 269 -27.15 -45.20 19.58
C LEU A 269 -25.74 -45.20 20.16
N LEU A 270 -25.34 -44.16 20.90
CA LEU A 270 -24.03 -44.03 21.51
C LEU A 270 -24.16 -43.36 22.87
N SER A 271 -23.38 -43.81 23.87
CA SER A 271 -23.33 -43.12 25.17
C SER A 271 -22.53 -41.81 25.08
N ILE A 272 -22.82 -40.84 25.94
CA ILE A 272 -22.05 -39.58 26.02
C ILE A 272 -20.58 -39.85 26.32
N ASN A 273 -20.30 -40.80 27.21
CA ASN A 273 -18.94 -41.20 27.59
C ASN A 273 -18.16 -41.72 26.37
N ASP A 274 -18.75 -42.65 25.59
CA ASP A 274 -18.12 -43.22 24.42
C ASP A 274 -17.93 -42.15 23.30
N ALA A 275 -18.91 -41.25 23.13
CA ALA A 275 -18.82 -40.15 22.17
C ALA A 275 -17.69 -39.17 22.53
N ALA A 276 -17.60 -38.80 23.82
CA ALA A 276 -16.54 -37.93 24.32
C ALA A 276 -15.14 -38.55 24.15
N ALA A 277 -15.04 -39.86 24.47
CA ALA A 277 -13.80 -40.62 24.27
C ALA A 277 -13.38 -40.68 22.80
N GLN A 278 -14.32 -40.94 21.88
CA GLN A 278 -14.02 -40.91 20.43
C GLN A 278 -13.66 -39.51 19.91
N ALA A 279 -14.31 -38.47 20.43
CA ALA A 279 -13.98 -37.08 20.12
C ALA A 279 -12.69 -36.59 20.80
N LYS A 280 -12.05 -37.42 21.61
CA LYS A 280 -10.81 -37.11 22.37
C LYS A 280 -10.97 -35.86 23.25
N MET A 281 -12.10 -35.75 23.96
CA MET A 281 -12.40 -34.64 24.88
C MET A 281 -13.11 -35.16 26.13
N THR A 282 -13.25 -34.29 27.15
CA THR A 282 -14.00 -34.59 28.34
C THR A 282 -15.52 -34.62 28.08
N GLU A 283 -16.29 -35.37 28.88
CA GLU A 283 -17.76 -35.42 28.76
C GLU A 283 -18.37 -34.02 28.80
N ASP A 284 -17.94 -33.18 29.75
CA ASP A 284 -18.44 -31.80 29.91
C ASP A 284 -18.19 -30.97 28.63
N ALA A 285 -16.99 -31.07 28.05
CA ALA A 285 -16.64 -30.38 26.82
C ALA A 285 -17.46 -30.88 25.61
N PHE A 286 -17.73 -32.20 25.55
CA PHE A 286 -18.59 -32.78 24.53
C PHE A 286 -20.03 -32.32 24.65
N ILE A 287 -20.59 -32.32 25.87
CA ILE A 287 -21.95 -31.85 26.17
C ILE A 287 -22.10 -30.36 25.78
N ALA A 288 -21.11 -29.54 26.14
CA ALA A 288 -21.13 -28.12 25.77
C ALA A 288 -21.19 -27.93 24.22
N LYS A 289 -20.38 -28.66 23.47
CA LYS A 289 -20.39 -28.63 21.99
C LYS A 289 -21.67 -29.23 21.39
N MET A 290 -22.20 -30.29 21.98
CA MET A 290 -23.47 -30.90 21.55
C MET A 290 -24.68 -29.96 21.72
N LYS A 291 -24.63 -29.03 22.68
CA LYS A 291 -25.68 -27.99 22.88
C LYS A 291 -25.55 -26.83 21.89
N ALA A 292 -24.36 -26.61 21.31
CA ALA A 292 -24.10 -25.55 20.35
C ALA A 292 -24.35 -25.96 18.86
N VAL A 293 -24.60 -27.25 18.66
CA VAL A 293 -25.02 -27.90 17.40
C VAL A 293 -26.51 -28.31 17.47
#